data_bd6e8d6611a777b7acb9366a06af73fc
#
_entry.id   bd6e8d6611a777b7acb9366a06af73fc
#
_cell.length_a   1.000
_cell.length_b   1.000
_cell.length_c   1.000
_cell.angle_alpha   90.00
_cell.angle_beta   90.00
_cell.angle_gamma   90.00
#
_symmetry.space_group_name_H-M   'P 1'
#
loop_
_entity.id
_entity.type
_entity.pdbx_description
1 polymer ?
#
loop_
_entity_poly.entity_id
_entity_poly.type
_entity_poly.pdbx_seq_one_letter_code
_entity_poly.pdbx_strand_id
1 'polypeptide(L)'
;AFDIIRNNRLFETFNGSVEKYIITENLPSLIDLLKNRPGEFARKLDKLIRMTNTPEEVIDTFSSIADRVSTTVLLQVLTHFKNRNCPKELRTFFPKGNVGKAVAIDFNLPIISQDICDTIVSICKRELIAKFSKRKPLGKVYLDEKLKKYTVPFAMRSASKALKTISRGSKIDLPEGDTLRFFIYWKDGKSRTDLDLSALGLDEESSCKMTIAYYNIKEIGGYHSGDITSAPNGASEFIDIEISACLKKGIRYVLMSV
;
A
#
# COMPACT_ATOMS: atom_id res chain seq x y z
N ALA A 1 -21.16 -27.92 0.26
CA ALA A 1 -21.47 -27.22 -1.00
C ALA A 1 -22.35 -28.09 -1.92
N PHE A 2 -21.93 -29.31 -2.30
CA PHE A 2 -22.68 -30.18 -3.21
C PHE A 2 -24.07 -30.55 -2.69
N ASP A 3 -24.24 -30.80 -1.39
CA ASP A 3 -25.56 -31.11 -0.81
C ASP A 3 -26.52 -29.93 -0.86
N ILE A 4 -26.03 -28.71 -0.71
CA ILE A 4 -26.81 -27.47 -0.81
C ILE A 4 -27.30 -27.28 -2.25
N ILE A 5 -26.42 -27.47 -3.22
CA ILE A 5 -26.77 -27.37 -4.64
C ILE A 5 -27.76 -28.48 -5.04
N ARG A 6 -27.52 -29.71 -4.61
CA ARG A 6 -28.37 -30.87 -4.92
C ARG A 6 -29.79 -30.73 -4.34
N ASN A 7 -29.91 -30.11 -3.16
CA ASN A 7 -31.19 -29.91 -2.48
C ASN A 7 -31.82 -28.55 -2.77
N ASN A 8 -31.31 -27.80 -3.74
CA ASN A 8 -31.83 -26.48 -4.17
C ASN A 8 -32.00 -25.49 -2.98
N ARG A 9 -31.11 -25.60 -1.96
CA ARG A 9 -31.13 -24.71 -0.80
C ARG A 9 -30.38 -23.42 -1.13
N LEU A 10 -31.00 -22.29 -0.86
CA LEU A 10 -30.32 -20.98 -0.92
C LEU A 10 -29.23 -20.96 0.15
N PHE A 11 -27.99 -20.81 -0.30
CA PHE A 11 -26.83 -20.63 0.59
C PHE A 11 -26.31 -19.21 0.47
N GLU A 12 -26.43 -18.45 1.53
CA GLU A 12 -25.91 -17.09 1.59
C GLU A 12 -24.59 -17.09 2.33
N THR A 13 -23.52 -16.65 1.65
CA THR A 13 -22.21 -16.50 2.30
C THR A 13 -22.17 -15.21 3.10
N PHE A 14 -21.27 -15.13 4.10
CA PHE A 14 -21.07 -13.89 4.85
C PHE A 14 -20.85 -12.68 3.93
N ASN A 15 -20.00 -12.82 2.92
CA ASN A 15 -19.74 -11.74 1.96
C ASN A 15 -20.98 -11.43 1.10
N GLY A 16 -21.73 -12.45 0.71
CA GLY A 16 -22.99 -12.28 -0.02
C GLY A 16 -24.01 -11.50 0.80
N SER A 17 -24.17 -11.82 2.10
CA SER A 17 -25.03 -11.08 3.01
C SER A 17 -24.56 -9.64 3.20
N VAL A 18 -23.25 -9.41 3.34
CA VAL A 18 -22.68 -8.06 3.44
C VAL A 18 -23.01 -7.23 2.20
N GLU A 19 -22.75 -7.77 1.00
CA GLU A 19 -23.04 -7.06 -0.26
C GLU A 19 -24.56 -6.81 -0.43
N LYS A 20 -25.40 -7.77 -0.10
CA LYS A 20 -26.85 -7.62 -0.10
C LYS A 20 -27.30 -6.45 0.77
N TYR A 21 -26.84 -6.39 2.04
CA TYR A 21 -27.22 -5.31 2.96
C TYR A 21 -26.65 -3.94 2.52
N ILE A 22 -25.50 -3.91 1.85
CA ILE A 22 -24.96 -2.69 1.24
C ILE A 22 -25.85 -2.21 0.09
N ILE A 23 -26.26 -3.11 -0.81
CA ILE A 23 -27.10 -2.80 -1.98
C ILE A 23 -28.52 -2.37 -1.54
N THR A 24 -29.05 -3.04 -0.53
CA THR A 24 -30.41 -2.73 0.00
C THR A 24 -30.39 -1.61 1.05
N GLU A 25 -29.24 -0.99 1.30
CA GLU A 25 -29.06 0.08 2.29
C GLU A 25 -29.56 -0.29 3.70
N ASN A 26 -29.59 -1.58 4.02
CA ASN A 26 -30.03 -2.07 5.33
C ASN A 26 -28.88 -2.00 6.35
N LEU A 27 -28.62 -0.78 6.84
CA LEU A 27 -27.51 -0.52 7.78
C LEU A 27 -27.66 -1.28 9.11
N PRO A 28 -28.81 -1.38 9.78
CA PRO A 28 -28.92 -2.12 11.04
C PRO A 28 -28.49 -3.59 10.91
N SER A 29 -29.00 -4.29 9.89
CA SER A 29 -28.61 -5.68 9.62
C SER A 29 -27.15 -5.83 9.24
N LEU A 30 -26.59 -4.84 8.54
CA LEU A 30 -25.16 -4.81 8.18
C LEU A 30 -24.26 -4.63 9.40
N ILE A 31 -24.63 -3.74 10.32
CA ILE A 31 -23.94 -3.53 11.59
C ILE A 31 -23.97 -4.80 12.42
N ASP A 32 -25.15 -5.41 12.60
CA ASP A 32 -25.31 -6.65 13.36
C ASP A 32 -24.49 -7.82 12.80
N LEU A 33 -24.43 -7.93 11.49
CA LEU A 33 -23.60 -8.95 10.85
C LEU A 33 -22.12 -8.68 11.03
N LEU A 34 -21.67 -7.43 10.83
CA LEU A 34 -20.26 -7.06 10.85
C LEU A 34 -19.67 -7.02 12.26
N LYS A 35 -20.43 -6.68 13.30
CA LYS A 35 -19.90 -6.65 14.69
C LYS A 35 -19.38 -8.00 15.17
N ASN A 36 -19.82 -9.11 14.55
CA ASN A 36 -19.30 -10.44 14.81
C ASN A 36 -17.91 -10.68 14.17
N ARG A 37 -17.49 -9.80 13.24
CA ARG A 37 -16.18 -9.81 12.58
C ARG A 37 -15.50 -8.44 12.69
N PRO A 38 -14.97 -8.05 13.87
CA PRO A 38 -14.46 -6.71 14.16
C PRO A 38 -13.47 -6.17 13.13
N GLY A 39 -12.61 -7.04 12.58
CA GLY A 39 -11.66 -6.65 11.54
C GLY A 39 -12.34 -6.26 10.22
N GLU A 40 -13.45 -6.92 9.85
CA GLU A 40 -14.24 -6.56 8.67
C GLU A 40 -15.08 -5.29 8.91
N PHE A 41 -15.63 -5.13 10.10
CA PHE A 41 -16.28 -3.89 10.51
C PHE A 41 -15.34 -2.71 10.36
N ALA A 42 -14.14 -2.81 10.95
CA ALA A 42 -13.12 -1.76 10.91
C ALA A 42 -12.69 -1.39 9.48
N ARG A 43 -12.55 -2.38 8.58
CA ARG A 43 -12.22 -2.11 7.17
C ARG A 43 -13.34 -1.45 6.38
N LYS A 44 -14.58 -1.62 6.81
CA LYS A 44 -15.76 -1.02 6.18
C LYS A 44 -16.26 0.26 6.88
N LEU A 45 -15.57 0.70 7.93
CA LEU A 45 -16.01 1.80 8.81
C LEU A 45 -16.32 3.09 8.03
N ASP A 46 -15.46 3.51 7.10
CA ASP A 46 -15.70 4.67 6.24
C ASP A 46 -16.99 4.52 5.40
N LYS A 47 -17.24 3.33 4.86
CA LYS A 47 -18.46 3.05 4.10
C LYS A 47 -19.68 3.11 5.00
N LEU A 48 -19.63 2.51 6.18
CA LEU A 48 -20.73 2.50 7.15
C LEU A 48 -21.11 3.92 7.57
N ILE A 49 -20.12 4.77 7.88
CA ILE A 49 -20.34 6.18 8.24
C ILE A 49 -21.05 6.93 7.10
N ARG A 50 -20.69 6.68 5.85
CA ARG A 50 -21.31 7.33 4.70
C ARG A 50 -22.69 6.79 4.33
N MET A 51 -23.11 5.66 4.88
CA MET A 51 -24.44 5.07 4.67
C MET A 51 -25.50 5.62 5.63
N THR A 52 -25.14 6.50 6.56
CA THR A 52 -26.06 7.02 7.57
C THR A 52 -25.92 8.52 7.74
N ASN A 53 -27.01 9.15 8.16
CA ASN A 53 -27.02 10.54 8.62
C ASN A 53 -26.75 10.65 10.14
N THR A 54 -26.73 9.52 10.86
CA THR A 54 -26.46 9.41 12.30
C THR A 54 -25.25 8.50 12.54
N PRO A 55 -24.02 8.97 12.28
CA PRO A 55 -22.79 8.17 12.37
C PRO A 55 -22.43 7.72 13.79
N GLU A 56 -23.07 8.30 14.81
CA GLU A 56 -22.80 8.04 16.23
C GLU A 56 -22.99 6.55 16.56
N GLU A 57 -24.07 5.93 16.08
CA GLU A 57 -24.34 4.50 16.30
C GLU A 57 -23.23 3.60 15.74
N VAL A 58 -22.71 3.94 14.56
CA VAL A 58 -21.59 3.23 13.92
C VAL A 58 -20.31 3.39 14.74
N ILE A 59 -20.05 4.60 15.24
CA ILE A 59 -18.89 4.94 16.04
C ILE A 59 -18.94 4.23 17.39
N ASP A 60 -20.09 4.24 18.06
CA ASP A 60 -20.29 3.56 19.34
C ASP A 60 -20.12 2.05 19.19
N THR A 61 -20.70 1.48 18.14
CA THR A 61 -20.49 0.05 17.82
C THR A 61 -19.02 -0.23 17.58
N PHE A 62 -18.32 0.58 16.77
CA PHE A 62 -16.89 0.42 16.55
C PHE A 62 -16.10 0.51 17.84
N SER A 63 -16.39 1.51 18.68
CA SER A 63 -15.74 1.68 19.99
C SER A 63 -15.89 0.45 20.88
N SER A 64 -17.06 -0.20 20.88
CA SER A 64 -17.36 -1.37 21.70
C SER A 64 -16.65 -2.66 21.25
N ILE A 65 -16.21 -2.73 19.98
CA ILE A 65 -15.56 -3.92 19.40
C ILE A 65 -14.08 -3.69 19.04
N ALA A 66 -13.57 -2.48 19.20
CA ALA A 66 -12.23 -2.09 18.74
C ALA A 66 -11.10 -2.84 19.46
N ASP A 67 -11.32 -3.29 20.70
CA ASP A 67 -10.40 -4.14 21.46
C ASP A 67 -10.08 -5.46 20.74
N ARG A 68 -11.06 -6.02 20.02
CA ARG A 68 -10.94 -7.27 19.26
C ARG A 68 -10.35 -7.09 17.85
N VAL A 69 -10.17 -5.85 17.38
CA VAL A 69 -9.55 -5.55 16.10
C VAL A 69 -8.04 -5.73 16.21
N SER A 70 -7.42 -6.35 15.20
CA SER A 70 -5.95 -6.56 15.20
C SER A 70 -5.18 -5.22 15.15
N THR A 71 -3.99 -5.19 15.75
CA THR A 71 -3.10 -4.01 15.76
C THR A 71 -2.86 -3.46 14.36
N THR A 72 -2.62 -4.34 13.38
CA THR A 72 -2.40 -3.94 11.98
C THR A 72 -3.60 -3.20 11.40
N VAL A 73 -4.82 -3.70 11.64
CA VAL A 73 -6.05 -3.07 11.13
C VAL A 73 -6.32 -1.75 11.86
N LEU A 74 -6.12 -1.68 13.19
CA LEU A 74 -6.25 -0.42 13.93
C LEU A 74 -5.31 0.66 13.41
N LEU A 75 -4.05 0.32 13.09
CA LEU A 75 -3.08 1.26 12.52
C LEU A 75 -3.49 1.72 11.11
N GLN A 76 -4.05 0.82 10.30
CA GLN A 76 -4.59 1.18 8.98
C GLN A 76 -5.77 2.13 9.08
N VAL A 77 -6.74 1.84 9.97
CA VAL A 77 -7.90 2.69 10.23
C VAL A 77 -7.47 4.06 10.76
N LEU A 78 -6.55 4.09 11.73
CA LEU A 78 -6.01 5.32 12.29
C LEU A 78 -5.38 6.20 11.19
N THR A 79 -4.52 5.60 10.36
CA THR A 79 -3.85 6.32 9.26
C THR A 79 -4.86 6.80 8.21
N HIS A 80 -5.86 5.99 7.91
CA HIS A 80 -6.92 6.35 6.98
C HIS A 80 -7.69 7.58 7.47
N PHE A 81 -8.24 7.56 8.69
CA PHE A 81 -9.04 8.67 9.21
C PHE A 81 -8.21 9.90 9.54
N LYS A 82 -6.94 9.77 9.94
CA LYS A 82 -6.02 10.90 10.09
C LYS A 82 -5.83 11.70 8.80
N ASN A 83 -5.87 11.02 7.65
CA ASN A 83 -5.65 11.61 6.32
C ASN A 83 -6.92 11.61 5.45
N ARG A 84 -8.11 11.38 6.05
CA ARG A 84 -9.35 11.14 5.29
C ARG A 84 -9.76 12.30 4.43
N ASN A 85 -9.60 13.49 4.95
CA ASN A 85 -10.01 14.74 4.30
C ASN A 85 -8.84 15.47 3.62
N CYS A 86 -7.63 14.88 3.58
CA CYS A 86 -6.52 15.48 2.84
C CYS A 86 -6.84 15.44 1.34
N PRO A 87 -6.64 16.55 0.62
CA PRO A 87 -6.82 16.59 -0.82
C PRO A 87 -6.00 15.51 -1.52
N LYS A 88 -6.61 14.81 -2.44
CA LYS A 88 -5.98 13.79 -3.28
C LYS A 88 -6.67 13.80 -4.64
N GLU A 89 -5.90 13.61 -5.69
CA GLU A 89 -6.46 13.49 -7.04
C GLU A 89 -6.91 12.05 -7.32
N LEU A 90 -6.07 11.09 -6.96
CA LEU A 90 -6.28 9.68 -7.28
C LEU A 90 -6.24 8.78 -6.04
N ARG A 91 -6.98 7.68 -6.12
CA ARG A 91 -6.87 6.53 -5.24
C ARG A 91 -6.28 5.37 -6.00
N THR A 92 -5.11 4.91 -5.59
CA THR A 92 -4.44 3.77 -6.22
C THR A 92 -4.58 2.52 -5.36
N PHE A 93 -4.98 1.43 -5.99
CA PHE A 93 -5.13 0.12 -5.37
C PHE A 93 -4.21 -0.90 -6.02
N PHE A 94 -3.65 -1.78 -5.20
CA PHE A 94 -2.82 -2.91 -5.64
C PHE A 94 -3.50 -4.23 -5.21
N PRO A 95 -4.44 -4.77 -6.00
CA PRO A 95 -5.13 -6.00 -5.66
C PRO A 95 -4.14 -7.12 -5.33
N LYS A 96 -4.29 -7.72 -4.15
CA LYS A 96 -3.37 -8.74 -3.61
C LYS A 96 -1.89 -8.29 -3.53
N GLY A 97 -1.63 -6.97 -3.51
CA GLY A 97 -0.28 -6.41 -3.51
C GLY A 97 0.48 -6.57 -4.83
N ASN A 98 -0.20 -6.91 -5.91
CA ASN A 98 0.40 -7.06 -7.22
C ASN A 98 0.42 -5.72 -7.96
N VAL A 99 1.61 -5.22 -8.30
CA VAL A 99 1.80 -3.93 -9.00
C VAL A 99 1.24 -4.01 -10.43
N GLY A 100 1.40 -5.13 -11.13
CA GLY A 100 0.84 -5.33 -12.48
C GLY A 100 -0.69 -5.33 -12.53
N LYS A 101 -1.37 -5.32 -11.36
CA LYS A 101 -2.82 -5.18 -11.22
C LYS A 101 -3.21 -3.86 -10.58
N ALA A 102 -2.33 -2.86 -10.64
CA ALA A 102 -2.63 -1.55 -10.11
C ALA A 102 -3.84 -0.93 -10.82
N VAL A 103 -4.73 -0.35 -10.04
CA VAL A 103 -5.90 0.38 -10.53
C VAL A 103 -5.92 1.73 -9.84
N ALA A 104 -5.98 2.80 -10.63
CA ALA A 104 -6.17 4.14 -10.14
C ALA A 104 -7.59 4.62 -10.49
N ILE A 105 -8.26 5.23 -9.54
CA ILE A 105 -9.57 5.85 -9.71
C ILE A 105 -9.55 7.24 -9.09
N ASP A 106 -10.39 8.13 -9.60
CA ASP A 106 -10.54 9.47 -9.05
C ASP A 106 -10.97 9.43 -7.58
N PHE A 107 -10.49 10.41 -6.82
CA PHE A 107 -10.85 10.54 -5.42
C PHE A 107 -12.15 11.36 -5.27
N ASN A 108 -13.30 10.68 -5.39
CA ASN A 108 -14.63 11.28 -5.32
C ASN A 108 -15.38 10.92 -4.02
N LEU A 109 -14.68 10.73 -2.90
CA LEU A 109 -15.34 10.45 -1.63
C LEU A 109 -15.82 11.73 -0.97
N PRO A 110 -17.09 11.80 -0.50
CA PRO A 110 -17.60 12.95 0.23
C PRO A 110 -16.78 13.18 1.51
N ILE A 111 -16.68 14.43 1.92
CA ILE A 111 -15.99 14.81 3.17
C ILE A 111 -16.74 14.20 4.35
N ILE A 112 -16.00 13.69 5.32
CA ILE A 112 -16.51 13.29 6.64
C ILE A 112 -16.13 14.41 7.63
N SER A 113 -17.04 14.74 8.56
CA SER A 113 -16.72 15.74 9.60
C SER A 113 -15.38 15.43 10.28
N GLN A 114 -14.59 16.46 10.53
CA GLN A 114 -13.29 16.30 11.18
C GLN A 114 -13.44 15.74 12.61
N ASP A 115 -14.49 16.12 13.32
CA ASP A 115 -14.80 15.60 14.66
C ASP A 115 -15.01 14.08 14.67
N ILE A 116 -15.69 13.56 13.63
CA ILE A 116 -15.86 12.11 13.43
C ILE A 116 -14.51 11.44 13.18
N CYS A 117 -13.71 12.02 12.30
CA CYS A 117 -12.37 11.49 12.01
C CYS A 117 -11.50 11.46 13.28
N ASP A 118 -11.50 12.54 14.05
CA ASP A 118 -10.70 12.67 15.28
C ASP A 118 -11.19 11.73 16.38
N THR A 119 -12.51 11.52 16.49
CA THR A 119 -13.08 10.53 17.40
C THR A 119 -12.61 9.11 17.08
N ILE A 120 -12.67 8.70 15.81
CA ILE A 120 -12.20 7.38 15.38
C ILE A 120 -10.69 7.22 15.60
N VAL A 121 -9.90 8.25 15.29
CA VAL A 121 -8.45 8.27 15.57
C VAL A 121 -8.19 8.10 17.06
N SER A 122 -8.99 8.74 17.92
CA SER A 122 -8.86 8.63 19.37
C SER A 122 -9.20 7.24 19.89
N ILE A 123 -10.28 6.61 19.37
CA ILE A 123 -10.63 5.21 19.66
C ILE A 123 -9.46 4.29 19.27
N CYS A 124 -8.95 4.42 18.05
CA CYS A 124 -7.82 3.60 17.60
C CYS A 124 -6.57 3.77 18.46
N LYS A 125 -6.23 5.02 18.85
CA LYS A 125 -5.09 5.29 19.73
C LYS A 125 -5.26 4.66 21.09
N ARG A 126 -6.43 4.80 21.71
CA ARG A 126 -6.75 4.20 23.01
C ARG A 126 -6.52 2.69 23.00
N GLU A 127 -7.07 2.00 22.00
CA GLU A 127 -6.95 0.55 21.89
C GLU A 127 -5.51 0.09 21.57
N LEU A 128 -4.79 0.85 20.74
CA LEU A 128 -3.38 0.57 20.46
C LEU A 128 -2.52 0.74 21.73
N ILE A 129 -2.73 1.80 22.51
CA ILE A 129 -2.04 1.99 23.78
C ILE A 129 -2.35 0.85 24.74
N ALA A 130 -3.62 0.45 24.89
CA ALA A 130 -4.03 -0.67 25.72
C ALA A 130 -3.42 -2.01 25.29
N LYS A 131 -3.23 -2.23 23.97
CA LYS A 131 -2.55 -3.43 23.45
C LYS A 131 -1.04 -3.39 23.70
N PHE A 132 -0.41 -2.23 23.54
CA PHE A 132 1.03 -2.09 23.73
C PHE A 132 1.45 -2.09 25.20
N SER A 133 0.63 -1.55 26.10
CA SER A 133 0.90 -1.56 27.55
C SER A 133 0.98 -2.98 28.15
N LYS A 134 0.37 -3.96 27.48
CA LYS A 134 0.47 -5.38 27.87
C LYS A 134 1.79 -6.05 27.47
N ARG A 135 2.64 -5.36 26.69
CA ARG A 135 3.93 -5.90 26.26
C ARG A 135 5.01 -5.61 27.32
N LYS A 136 6.02 -6.47 27.38
CA LYS A 136 7.19 -6.19 28.22
C LYS A 136 7.86 -4.89 27.80
N PRO A 137 8.25 -4.01 28.74
CA PRO A 137 9.02 -2.84 28.45
C PRO A 137 10.32 -3.19 27.72
N LEU A 138 10.66 -2.42 26.68
CA LEU A 138 11.90 -2.62 25.93
C LEU A 138 13.15 -2.08 26.64
N GLY A 139 12.98 -1.44 27.81
CA GLY A 139 14.06 -0.77 28.55
C GLY A 139 14.47 0.54 27.85
N LYS A 140 15.76 0.85 27.90
CA LYS A 140 16.31 2.03 27.21
C LYS A 140 16.43 1.70 25.72
N VAL A 141 15.73 2.47 24.88
CA VAL A 141 15.73 2.30 23.42
C VAL A 141 16.27 3.55 22.78
N TYR A 142 17.27 3.40 21.94
CA TYR A 142 17.69 4.43 20.98
C TYR A 142 16.87 4.28 19.70
N LEU A 143 16.23 5.35 19.27
CA LEU A 143 15.50 5.41 18.00
C LEU A 143 16.21 6.41 17.08
N ASP A 144 16.88 5.92 16.05
CA ASP A 144 17.49 6.76 15.03
C ASP A 144 16.39 7.55 14.28
N GLU A 145 16.56 8.87 14.19
CA GLU A 145 15.62 9.77 13.48
C GLU A 145 15.41 9.36 12.01
N LYS A 146 16.41 8.75 11.38
CA LYS A 146 16.30 8.22 10.02
C LYS A 146 15.21 7.16 9.89
N LEU A 147 14.89 6.41 10.97
CA LEU A 147 13.84 5.39 10.95
C LEU A 147 12.44 6.00 10.71
N LYS A 148 12.23 7.29 10.95
CA LYS A 148 10.97 7.96 10.62
C LYS A 148 10.66 8.00 9.12
N LYS A 149 11.68 7.85 8.28
CA LYS A 149 11.56 7.80 6.81
C LYS A 149 11.12 6.43 6.30
N TYR A 150 11.18 5.39 7.12
CA TYR A 150 10.80 4.02 6.74
C TYR A 150 9.37 3.73 7.13
N THR A 151 8.62 3.14 6.22
CA THR A 151 7.25 2.71 6.51
C THR A 151 7.24 1.35 7.23
N VAL A 152 6.26 1.15 8.13
CA VAL A 152 6.09 -0.14 8.79
C VAL A 152 5.47 -1.13 7.79
N PRO A 153 6.07 -2.32 7.57
CA PRO A 153 5.67 -3.25 6.52
C PRO A 153 4.47 -4.11 6.92
N PHE A 154 3.26 -3.54 6.98
CA PHE A 154 2.04 -4.29 7.33
C PHE A 154 1.55 -5.25 6.25
N ALA A 155 1.95 -5.06 4.99
CA ALA A 155 1.46 -5.85 3.86
C ALA A 155 2.49 -6.82 3.26
N MET A 156 3.67 -6.91 3.83
CA MET A 156 4.72 -7.81 3.33
C MET A 156 4.44 -9.26 3.71
N ARG A 157 4.34 -10.13 2.72
CA ARG A 157 4.07 -11.57 2.91
C ARG A 157 5.34 -12.41 3.02
N SER A 158 6.48 -11.94 2.55
CA SER A 158 7.77 -12.59 2.73
C SER A 158 8.90 -11.57 2.63
N ALA A 159 9.82 -11.64 3.60
CA ALA A 159 11.05 -10.87 3.61
C ALA A 159 12.27 -11.81 3.69
N SER A 160 12.05 -13.09 3.44
CA SER A 160 12.87 -14.16 4.01
C SER A 160 14.23 -14.38 3.36
N LYS A 161 14.61 -13.67 2.30
CA LYS A 161 15.89 -13.94 1.60
C LYS A 161 16.69 -12.69 1.19
N ALA A 162 16.24 -11.50 1.51
CA ALA A 162 16.98 -10.28 1.21
C ALA A 162 17.94 -9.94 2.35
N LEU A 163 19.18 -9.53 2.01
CA LEU A 163 20.18 -9.03 2.97
C LEU A 163 19.69 -7.77 3.70
N LYS A 164 18.91 -6.95 3.02
CA LYS A 164 18.18 -5.80 3.57
C LYS A 164 16.80 -5.76 2.96
N THR A 165 15.78 -5.61 3.81
CA THR A 165 14.41 -5.46 3.36
C THR A 165 13.95 -4.04 3.63
N ILE A 166 13.55 -3.35 2.56
CA ILE A 166 12.97 -2.02 2.62
C ILE A 166 11.50 -2.15 2.29
N SER A 167 10.64 -1.66 3.19
CA SER A 167 9.21 -1.69 2.95
C SER A 167 8.78 -0.68 1.89
N ARG A 168 7.77 -1.01 1.10
CA ARG A 168 7.21 -0.11 0.09
C ARG A 168 6.78 1.21 0.73
N GLY A 169 7.08 2.33 0.05
CA GLY A 169 6.80 3.68 0.51
C GLY A 169 7.84 4.24 1.49
N SER A 170 8.89 3.49 1.82
CA SER A 170 10.04 4.02 2.55
C SER A 170 10.81 5.00 1.68
N LYS A 171 11.38 6.04 2.32
CA LYS A 171 12.24 7.03 1.68
C LYS A 171 13.66 6.83 2.15
N ILE A 172 14.60 6.84 1.22
CA ILE A 172 16.02 6.70 1.47
C ILE A 172 16.70 7.91 0.85
N ASP A 173 17.58 8.56 1.61
CA ASP A 173 18.40 9.63 1.06
C ASP A 173 19.42 9.03 0.10
N LEU A 174 19.62 9.68 -1.04
CA LEU A 174 20.68 9.30 -1.95
C LEU A 174 22.04 9.59 -1.31
N PRO A 175 23.05 8.72 -1.52
CA PRO A 175 24.42 9.02 -1.12
C PRO A 175 24.95 10.24 -1.88
N GLU A 176 26.00 10.85 -1.35
CA GLU A 176 26.70 11.92 -2.06
C GLU A 176 27.28 11.40 -3.37
N GLY A 177 27.11 12.18 -4.43
CA GLY A 177 27.58 11.84 -5.78
C GLY A 177 26.63 12.33 -6.86
N ASP A 178 27.06 12.33 -8.10
CA ASP A 178 26.27 12.76 -9.26
C ASP A 178 25.72 11.58 -10.09
N THR A 179 26.13 10.36 -9.79
CA THR A 179 25.67 9.16 -10.51
C THR A 179 24.75 8.32 -9.64
N LEU A 180 23.52 8.11 -10.12
CA LEU A 180 22.58 7.15 -9.57
C LEU A 180 22.62 5.88 -10.42
N ARG A 181 22.93 4.74 -9.80
CA ARG A 181 22.90 3.43 -10.46
C ARG A 181 21.67 2.64 -10.05
N PHE A 182 20.83 2.31 -11.02
CA PHE A 182 19.85 1.24 -10.91
C PHE A 182 20.49 -0.08 -11.32
N PHE A 183 20.21 -1.15 -10.56
CA PHE A 183 20.89 -2.43 -10.75
C PHE A 183 19.91 -3.57 -10.48
N ILE A 184 19.94 -4.58 -11.35
CA ILE A 184 19.28 -5.87 -11.15
C ILE A 184 20.31 -6.99 -11.29
N TYR A 185 20.08 -8.06 -10.55
CA TYR A 185 20.78 -9.33 -10.69
C TYR A 185 19.78 -10.46 -10.68
N TRP A 186 19.95 -11.39 -11.60
CA TRP A 186 19.11 -12.59 -11.61
C TRP A 186 19.93 -13.82 -12.01
N LYS A 187 19.35 -14.99 -11.80
CA LYS A 187 19.86 -16.27 -12.26
C LYS A 187 18.70 -17.09 -12.77
N ASP A 188 18.88 -17.74 -13.92
CA ASP A 188 17.90 -18.66 -14.47
C ASP A 188 17.55 -19.74 -13.46
N GLY A 189 16.27 -20.08 -13.36
CA GLY A 189 15.74 -21.12 -12.52
C GLY A 189 15.63 -22.45 -13.27
N LYS A 190 14.41 -23.00 -13.30
CA LYS A 190 14.09 -24.20 -14.09
C LYS A 190 13.96 -23.91 -15.59
N SER A 191 13.78 -22.66 -15.95
CA SER A 191 13.68 -22.16 -17.31
C SER A 191 14.47 -20.87 -17.44
N ARG A 192 14.79 -20.50 -18.67
CA ARG A 192 15.35 -19.20 -19.02
C ARG A 192 14.43 -18.08 -18.49
N THR A 193 15.02 -17.09 -17.88
CA THR A 193 14.36 -15.89 -17.39
C THR A 193 15.00 -14.68 -18.05
N ASP A 194 14.18 -13.86 -18.70
CA ASP A 194 14.57 -12.63 -19.33
C ASP A 194 14.03 -11.48 -18.50
N LEU A 195 14.90 -10.57 -18.03
CA LEU A 195 14.54 -9.44 -17.19
C LEU A 195 15.10 -8.16 -17.79
N ASP A 196 14.21 -7.33 -18.30
CA ASP A 196 14.55 -6.05 -18.92
C ASP A 196 14.54 -4.92 -17.89
N LEU A 197 15.68 -4.28 -17.67
CA LEU A 197 15.78 -3.09 -16.85
C LEU A 197 15.47 -1.84 -17.68
N SER A 198 14.64 -0.94 -17.15
CA SER A 198 14.36 0.34 -17.78
C SER A 198 14.25 1.48 -16.77
N ALA A 199 14.48 2.71 -17.22
CA ALA A 199 14.32 3.93 -16.45
C ALA A 199 13.57 4.98 -17.26
N LEU A 200 12.59 5.63 -16.61
CA LEU A 200 11.82 6.74 -17.18
C LEU A 200 12.12 8.01 -16.38
N GLY A 201 12.54 9.07 -17.04
CA GLY A 201 12.72 10.39 -16.45
C GLY A 201 11.49 11.25 -16.68
N LEU A 202 10.89 11.77 -15.61
CA LEU A 202 9.68 12.60 -15.64
C LEU A 202 9.98 13.99 -15.10
N ASP A 203 9.25 15.00 -15.62
CA ASP A 203 9.22 16.35 -15.05
C ASP A 203 8.23 16.47 -13.87
N GLU A 204 7.98 17.70 -13.38
CA GLU A 204 7.04 17.97 -12.29
C GLU A 204 5.58 17.67 -12.68
N GLU A 205 5.24 17.82 -13.96
CA GLU A 205 3.93 17.53 -14.54
C GLU A 205 3.76 16.05 -14.91
N SER A 206 4.73 15.19 -14.53
CA SER A 206 4.75 13.75 -14.85
C SER A 206 4.86 13.45 -16.35
N SER A 207 5.30 14.40 -17.17
CA SER A 207 5.58 14.18 -18.58
C SER A 207 6.92 13.47 -18.76
N CYS A 208 6.95 12.43 -19.60
CA CYS A 208 8.17 11.68 -19.88
C CYS A 208 9.12 12.50 -20.74
N LYS A 209 10.35 12.71 -20.23
CA LYS A 209 11.42 13.47 -20.88
C LYS A 209 12.61 12.59 -21.27
N MET A 210 12.71 11.39 -20.67
CA MET A 210 13.82 10.46 -20.91
C MET A 210 13.30 9.03 -20.80
N THR A 211 13.76 8.15 -21.68
CA THR A 211 13.51 6.71 -21.60
C THR A 211 14.82 5.97 -21.85
N ILE A 212 15.31 5.22 -20.88
CA ILE A 212 16.48 4.33 -21.01
C ILE A 212 15.98 2.89 -20.89
N ALA A 213 16.30 2.08 -21.89
CA ALA A 213 15.89 0.66 -21.95
C ALA A 213 16.81 -0.08 -22.92
N TYR A 214 16.67 -1.41 -23.03
CA TYR A 214 17.46 -2.22 -23.96
C TYR A 214 17.42 -1.70 -25.43
N TYR A 215 16.30 -1.10 -25.85
CA TYR A 215 16.14 -0.52 -27.20
C TYR A 215 16.58 0.96 -27.28
N ASN A 216 16.86 1.62 -26.18
CA ASN A 216 17.36 2.99 -26.11
C ASN A 216 18.38 3.11 -24.97
N ILE A 217 19.60 2.66 -25.25
CA ILE A 217 20.63 2.46 -24.23
C ILE A 217 21.30 3.76 -23.75
N LYS A 218 21.05 4.91 -24.36
CA LYS A 218 21.69 6.17 -23.96
C LYS A 218 20.82 7.38 -24.30
N GLU A 219 20.51 8.18 -23.27
CA GLU A 219 19.77 9.44 -23.42
C GLU A 219 20.00 10.33 -22.19
N ILE A 220 20.17 11.65 -22.39
CA ILE A 220 20.22 12.70 -21.33
C ILE A 220 21.09 12.27 -20.11
N GLY A 221 22.37 11.93 -20.33
CA GLY A 221 23.24 11.50 -19.23
C GLY A 221 22.90 10.13 -18.63
N GLY A 222 21.93 9.40 -19.19
CA GLY A 222 21.60 8.03 -18.82
C GLY A 222 22.30 7.02 -19.74
N TYR A 223 22.72 5.88 -19.18
CA TYR A 223 23.39 4.80 -19.89
C TYR A 223 22.95 3.43 -19.37
N HIS A 224 22.54 2.54 -20.27
CA HIS A 224 22.19 1.14 -19.99
C HIS A 224 23.38 0.22 -20.31
N SER A 225 23.65 -0.77 -19.47
CA SER A 225 24.76 -1.71 -19.61
C SER A 225 24.67 -2.66 -20.81
N GLY A 226 23.49 -2.75 -21.41
CA GLY A 226 23.19 -3.69 -22.49
C GLY A 226 22.15 -4.74 -22.05
N ASP A 227 21.59 -5.42 -23.05
CA ASP A 227 20.54 -6.41 -22.90
C ASP A 227 21.12 -7.82 -22.71
N ILE A 228 20.80 -8.50 -21.62
CA ILE A 228 21.22 -9.85 -21.31
C ILE A 228 20.00 -10.77 -21.20
N THR A 229 19.72 -11.49 -22.25
CA THR A 229 18.50 -12.30 -22.38
C THR A 229 18.56 -13.69 -21.74
N SER A 230 19.65 -14.10 -21.10
CA SER A 230 19.81 -15.41 -20.44
C SER A 230 20.89 -15.37 -19.38
N ALA A 231 20.62 -15.96 -18.21
CA ALA A 231 21.49 -15.90 -17.04
C ALA A 231 21.71 -17.27 -16.36
N PRO A 232 22.20 -18.31 -17.06
CA PRO A 232 22.34 -19.65 -16.45
C PRO A 232 23.33 -19.68 -15.29
N ASN A 233 24.35 -18.82 -15.32
CA ASN A 233 25.35 -18.65 -14.25
C ASN A 233 25.13 -17.40 -13.40
N GLY A 234 24.09 -16.65 -13.67
CA GLY A 234 23.80 -15.32 -13.15
C GLY A 234 24.22 -14.23 -14.12
N ALA A 235 23.43 -13.15 -14.18
CA ALA A 235 23.70 -11.96 -14.95
C ALA A 235 23.25 -10.72 -14.18
N SER A 236 23.74 -9.56 -14.61
CA SER A 236 23.30 -8.28 -14.05
C SER A 236 23.21 -7.23 -15.14
N GLU A 237 22.16 -6.42 -15.04
CA GLU A 237 22.03 -5.18 -15.80
C GLU A 237 22.06 -3.98 -14.87
N PHE A 238 22.53 -2.86 -15.38
CA PHE A 238 22.48 -1.60 -14.68
C PHE A 238 22.19 -0.43 -15.62
N ILE A 239 21.60 0.61 -15.03
CA ILE A 239 21.44 1.91 -15.69
C ILE A 239 22.10 2.96 -14.79
N ASP A 240 23.06 3.67 -15.34
CA ASP A 240 23.67 4.83 -14.71
C ASP A 240 22.98 6.09 -15.19
N ILE A 241 22.69 6.99 -14.26
CA ILE A 241 22.02 8.25 -14.51
C ILE A 241 22.82 9.36 -13.85
N GLU A 242 23.24 10.34 -14.65
CA GLU A 242 23.88 11.55 -14.19
C GLU A 242 22.81 12.53 -13.70
N ILE A 243 22.77 12.76 -12.39
CA ILE A 243 21.74 13.56 -11.73
C ILE A 243 21.76 15.00 -12.23
N SER A 244 22.97 15.58 -12.36
CA SER A 244 23.14 16.96 -12.82
C SER A 244 22.62 17.16 -14.26
N ALA A 245 22.82 16.19 -15.15
CA ALA A 245 22.32 16.23 -16.51
C ALA A 245 20.78 16.15 -16.55
N CYS A 246 20.18 15.28 -15.74
CA CYS A 246 18.73 15.15 -15.60
C CYS A 246 18.09 16.45 -15.08
N LEU A 247 18.66 17.03 -14.01
CA LEU A 247 18.16 18.29 -13.44
C LEU A 247 18.21 19.46 -14.43
N LYS A 248 19.29 19.58 -15.23
CA LYS A 248 19.41 20.59 -16.28
C LYS A 248 18.35 20.47 -17.37
N LYS A 249 17.80 19.27 -17.59
CA LYS A 249 16.72 18.98 -18.55
C LYS A 249 15.34 19.01 -17.94
N GLY A 250 15.20 19.43 -16.69
CA GLY A 250 13.91 19.54 -15.99
C GLY A 250 13.36 18.22 -15.48
N ILE A 251 14.14 17.13 -15.53
CA ILE A 251 13.74 15.84 -14.94
C ILE A 251 13.80 15.96 -13.43
N ARG A 252 12.70 15.60 -12.76
CA ARG A 252 12.54 15.65 -11.30
C ARG A 252 12.38 14.27 -10.68
N TYR A 253 11.86 13.33 -11.44
CA TYR A 253 11.63 11.97 -11.00
C TYR A 253 12.26 10.99 -11.98
N VAL A 254 12.88 9.94 -11.46
CA VAL A 254 13.34 8.81 -12.27
C VAL A 254 12.69 7.55 -11.72
N LEU A 255 11.96 6.85 -12.57
CA LEU A 255 11.29 5.60 -12.26
C LEU A 255 12.10 4.44 -12.82
N MET A 256 12.42 3.46 -11.96
CA MET A 256 12.99 2.18 -12.39
C MET A 256 11.85 1.18 -12.64
N SER A 257 11.94 0.45 -13.73
CA SER A 257 11.05 -0.67 -14.07
C SER A 257 11.85 -1.91 -14.46
N VAL A 258 11.31 -3.06 -14.11
CA VAL A 258 11.86 -4.38 -14.45
C VAL A 258 10.73 -5.26 -14.94
#